data_8fa77b06e11e2801e2f1f69cd862d3f2
#
_entry.id   8fa77b06e11e2801e2f1f69cd862d3f2
#
_cell.length_a   1.000
_cell.length_b   1.000
_cell.length_c   1.000
_cell.angle_alpha   90.00
_cell.angle_beta   90.00
_cell.angle_gamma   90.00
#
_symmetry.space_group_name_H-M   'P 1'
#
loop_
_entity.id
_entity.type
_entity.pdbx_description
1 polymer ?
#
loop_
_entity_poly.entity_id
_entity_poly.type
_entity_poly.pdbx_seq_one_letter_code
_entity_poly.pdbx_strand_id
1 'polypeptide(L)'
;FSAAVAHAMNKPHLMISKDAELYLQDGDDGRPVTDLQGARALHVADLVTEASSYFRAWIPAIACAGGKLLQSVNVVDRGQGGIQALREMGVPSSALLRVDESLFGQLLATGRIDRAQAAFLSAYYRDPHAAMSDFLLSHGEFLRAALQSPQNSTAARARMLVEQNPYDLDMEALTA
;
A
#
# COMPACT_ATOMS: atom_id res chain seq x y z
N PHE A 1 12.93 4.10 -5.07
CA PHE A 1 13.00 3.08 -6.12
C PHE A 1 12.88 3.73 -7.51
N SER A 2 11.76 4.42 -7.84
CA SER A 2 11.50 4.96 -9.17
C SER A 2 12.62 5.88 -9.69
N ALA A 3 13.15 6.79 -8.87
CA ALA A 3 14.24 7.67 -9.26
C ALA A 3 15.52 6.91 -9.65
N ALA A 4 15.89 5.87 -8.86
CA ALA A 4 17.06 5.05 -9.16
C ALA A 4 16.88 4.25 -10.48
N VAL A 5 15.67 3.73 -10.72
CA VAL A 5 15.35 3.03 -11.97
C VAL A 5 15.36 3.98 -13.15
N ALA A 6 14.75 5.17 -13.02
CA ALA A 6 14.77 6.20 -14.07
C ALA A 6 16.20 6.59 -14.44
N HIS A 7 17.06 6.84 -13.44
CA HIS A 7 18.47 7.14 -13.65
C HIS A 7 19.21 5.99 -14.37
N ALA A 8 19.05 4.75 -13.90
CA ALA A 8 19.69 3.59 -14.50
C ALA A 8 19.23 3.33 -15.95
N MET A 9 18.00 3.70 -16.27
CA MET A 9 17.44 3.59 -17.63
C MET A 9 17.70 4.81 -18.51
N ASN A 10 18.35 5.83 -17.98
CA ASN A 10 18.52 7.13 -18.64
C ASN A 10 17.19 7.71 -19.15
N LYS A 11 16.21 7.78 -18.27
CA LYS A 11 14.85 8.29 -18.52
C LYS A 11 14.50 9.38 -17.53
N PRO A 12 13.69 10.37 -17.95
CA PRO A 12 13.14 11.35 -17.02
C PRO A 12 12.34 10.69 -15.90
N HIS A 13 12.42 11.25 -14.69
CA HIS A 13 11.68 10.79 -13.52
C HIS A 13 10.50 11.73 -13.24
N LEU A 14 9.27 11.19 -13.30
CA LEU A 14 8.08 11.94 -12.95
C LEU A 14 7.74 11.70 -11.47
N MET A 15 7.70 12.76 -10.70
CA MET A 15 7.21 12.78 -9.32
C MET A 15 5.80 13.35 -9.27
N ILE A 16 4.96 12.77 -8.41
CA ILE A 16 3.61 13.25 -8.15
C ILE A 16 3.50 13.57 -6.66
N SER A 17 3.21 14.83 -6.34
CA SER A 17 3.04 15.30 -4.95
C SER A 17 1.73 14.79 -4.35
N LYS A 18 1.53 15.05 -3.03
CA LYS A 18 0.26 14.74 -2.37
C LYS A 18 -0.91 15.56 -2.93
N ASP A 19 -0.63 16.75 -3.45
CA ASP A 19 -1.60 17.66 -4.06
C ASP A 19 -1.77 17.40 -5.56
N ALA A 20 -1.30 16.24 -6.04
CA ALA A 20 -1.34 15.79 -7.44
C ALA A 20 -0.56 16.70 -8.42
N GLU A 21 0.35 17.54 -7.93
CA GLU A 21 1.25 18.31 -8.78
C GLU A 21 2.33 17.39 -9.37
N LEU A 22 2.65 17.65 -10.63
CA LEU A 22 3.62 16.87 -11.39
C LEU A 22 4.96 17.62 -11.50
N TYR A 23 6.04 16.91 -11.20
CA TYR A 23 7.41 17.40 -11.35
C TYR A 23 8.21 16.43 -12.20
N LEU A 24 8.79 16.92 -13.28
CA LEU A 24 9.64 16.13 -14.16
C LEU A 24 11.10 16.46 -13.87
N GLN A 25 11.88 15.44 -13.51
CA GLN A 25 13.31 15.51 -13.35
C GLN A 25 14.00 14.81 -14.54
N ASP A 26 14.86 15.53 -15.25
CA ASP A 26 15.67 15.02 -16.34
C ASP A 26 17.13 15.42 -16.09
N GLY A 27 17.96 14.46 -15.72
CA GLY A 27 19.29 14.72 -15.18
C GLY A 27 19.22 15.50 -13.86
N ASP A 28 19.97 16.60 -13.78
CA ASP A 28 20.00 17.50 -12.61
C ASP A 28 18.88 18.56 -12.63
N ASP A 29 18.16 18.70 -13.75
CA ASP A 29 17.11 19.68 -13.93
C ASP A 29 15.75 19.12 -13.52
N GLY A 30 15.12 19.76 -12.52
CA GLY A 30 13.75 19.44 -12.06
C GLY A 30 12.82 20.63 -12.30
N ARG A 31 11.63 20.38 -12.89
CA ARG A 31 10.64 21.43 -13.16
C ARG A 31 9.21 20.94 -12.99
N PRO A 32 8.30 21.81 -12.55
CA PRO A 32 6.88 21.48 -12.61
C PRO A 32 6.44 21.30 -14.06
N VAL A 33 5.50 20.37 -14.28
CA VAL A 33 4.95 20.05 -15.59
C VAL A 33 3.45 19.91 -15.50
N THR A 34 2.74 20.52 -16.45
CA THR A 34 1.27 20.46 -16.57
C THR A 34 0.80 19.74 -17.83
N ASP A 35 1.71 19.50 -18.77
CA ASP A 35 1.43 18.79 -20.03
C ASP A 35 2.54 17.78 -20.30
N LEU A 36 2.16 16.52 -20.34
CA LEU A 36 3.04 15.38 -20.62
C LEU A 36 3.12 15.02 -22.11
N GLN A 37 2.37 15.73 -22.98
CA GLN A 37 2.44 15.60 -24.44
C GLN A 37 2.32 14.15 -24.95
N GLY A 38 1.44 13.37 -24.36
CA GLY A 38 1.25 11.97 -24.72
C GLY A 38 2.31 11.02 -24.15
N ALA A 39 3.14 11.49 -23.22
CA ALA A 39 4.19 10.65 -22.62
C ALA A 39 3.63 9.37 -21.99
N ARG A 40 4.41 8.31 -22.08
CA ARG A 40 4.10 6.98 -21.56
C ARG A 40 4.89 6.76 -20.29
N ALA A 41 4.21 6.57 -19.17
CA ALA A 41 4.83 6.39 -17.86
C ALA A 41 4.88 4.91 -17.44
N LEU A 42 6.00 4.52 -16.84
CA LEU A 42 6.17 3.31 -16.05
C LEU A 42 6.19 3.70 -14.57
N HIS A 43 5.32 3.11 -13.77
CA HIS A 43 5.38 3.29 -12.30
C HIS A 43 6.27 2.21 -11.68
N VAL A 44 7.14 2.63 -10.76
CA VAL A 44 7.99 1.72 -9.97
C VAL A 44 7.85 2.06 -8.51
N ALA A 45 7.45 1.10 -7.68
CA ALA A 45 7.25 1.29 -6.24
C ALA A 45 7.87 0.16 -5.41
N ASP A 46 7.94 0.41 -4.10
CA ASP A 46 8.36 -0.58 -3.11
C ASP A 46 7.30 -1.65 -2.91
N LEU A 47 6.03 -1.25 -2.78
CA LEU A 47 4.95 -2.22 -2.55
C LEU A 47 3.61 -1.78 -3.17
N VAL A 48 2.75 -2.76 -3.42
CA VAL A 48 1.34 -2.57 -3.76
C VAL A 48 0.45 -3.31 -2.75
N THR A 49 -0.61 -2.63 -2.29
CA THR A 49 -1.67 -3.18 -1.44
C THR A 49 -2.96 -3.33 -2.25
N GLU A 50 -3.91 -2.42 -2.09
CA GLU A 50 -5.19 -2.32 -2.79
C GLU A 50 -5.14 -1.38 -4.00
N ALA A 51 -3.97 -0.79 -4.30
CA ALA A 51 -3.75 0.19 -5.36
C ALA A 51 -4.58 1.49 -5.24
N SER A 52 -5.05 1.85 -4.04
CA SER A 52 -5.92 3.02 -3.83
C SER A 52 -5.30 4.35 -4.28
N SER A 53 -3.99 4.54 -4.09
CA SER A 53 -3.27 5.75 -4.55
C SER A 53 -3.22 5.85 -6.08
N TYR A 54 -3.18 4.72 -6.79
CA TYR A 54 -3.22 4.71 -8.25
C TYR A 54 -4.54 5.27 -8.76
N PHE A 55 -5.66 4.83 -8.18
CA PHE A 55 -6.99 5.21 -8.64
C PHE A 55 -7.38 6.62 -8.23
N ARG A 56 -7.00 7.02 -7.02
CA ARG A 56 -7.39 8.32 -6.46
C ARG A 56 -6.51 9.48 -6.94
N ALA A 57 -5.25 9.23 -7.24
CA ALA A 57 -4.29 10.29 -7.52
C ALA A 57 -3.47 10.07 -8.79
N TRP A 58 -2.70 8.99 -8.89
CA TRP A 58 -1.63 8.90 -9.88
C TRP A 58 -2.13 8.73 -11.31
N ILE A 59 -3.06 7.80 -11.56
CA ILE A 59 -3.65 7.60 -12.89
C ILE A 59 -4.39 8.86 -13.35
N PRO A 60 -5.28 9.47 -12.52
CA PRO A 60 -5.94 10.72 -12.89
C PRO A 60 -4.97 11.87 -13.16
N ALA A 61 -3.95 12.09 -12.31
CA ALA A 61 -2.99 13.17 -12.51
C ALA A 61 -2.21 13.04 -13.82
N ILE A 62 -1.71 11.83 -14.13
CA ILE A 62 -1.01 11.56 -15.38
C ILE A 62 -1.95 11.76 -16.59
N ALA A 63 -3.20 11.26 -16.50
CA ALA A 63 -4.17 11.39 -17.59
C ALA A 63 -4.60 12.84 -17.83
N CYS A 64 -4.87 13.63 -16.78
CA CYS A 64 -5.19 15.05 -16.86
C CYS A 64 -4.08 15.86 -17.53
N ALA A 65 -2.82 15.47 -17.32
CA ALA A 65 -1.68 16.09 -17.99
C ALA A 65 -1.41 15.51 -19.40
N GLY A 66 -2.33 14.75 -19.98
CA GLY A 66 -2.18 14.20 -21.32
C GLY A 66 -1.19 13.03 -21.44
N GLY A 67 -0.78 12.43 -20.33
CA GLY A 67 0.07 11.24 -20.30
C GLY A 67 -0.73 9.94 -20.15
N LYS A 68 -0.03 8.81 -20.18
CA LYS A 68 -0.63 7.48 -19.95
C LYS A 68 0.26 6.63 -19.06
N LEU A 69 -0.31 6.09 -17.98
CA LEU A 69 0.33 5.03 -17.20
C LEU A 69 0.20 3.70 -17.94
N LEU A 70 1.32 3.13 -18.38
CA LEU A 70 1.31 1.90 -19.16
C LEU A 70 1.43 0.64 -18.33
N GLN A 71 2.21 0.70 -17.26
CA GLN A 71 2.57 -0.46 -16.47
C GLN A 71 3.00 -0.04 -15.07
N SER A 72 2.82 -0.93 -14.10
CA SER A 72 3.40 -0.81 -12.77
C SER A 72 4.29 -2.00 -12.47
N VAL A 73 5.46 -1.74 -11.90
CA VAL A 73 6.38 -2.74 -11.35
C VAL A 73 6.59 -2.45 -9.87
N ASN A 74 6.37 -3.43 -9.02
CA ASN A 74 6.48 -3.30 -7.57
C ASN A 74 7.54 -4.27 -7.05
N VAL A 75 8.23 -3.92 -5.97
CA VAL A 75 9.11 -4.88 -5.31
C VAL A 75 8.26 -5.94 -4.62
N VAL A 76 7.22 -5.53 -3.88
CA VAL A 76 6.36 -6.43 -3.12
C VAL A 76 4.89 -6.24 -3.50
N ASP A 77 4.21 -7.35 -3.83
CA ASP A 77 2.75 -7.46 -3.81
C ASP A 77 2.31 -8.00 -2.44
N ARG A 78 1.54 -7.22 -1.70
CA ARG A 78 0.99 -7.67 -0.42
C ARG A 78 -0.19 -8.64 -0.54
N GLY A 79 -0.57 -9.05 -1.76
CA GLY A 79 -1.65 -10.01 -1.97
C GLY A 79 -3.06 -9.49 -1.61
N GLN A 80 -3.24 -8.18 -1.53
CA GLN A 80 -4.50 -7.52 -1.15
C GLN A 80 -5.34 -7.05 -2.35
N GLY A 81 -5.14 -7.66 -3.51
CA GLY A 81 -5.95 -7.42 -4.72
C GLY A 81 -5.47 -6.28 -5.62
N GLY A 82 -4.49 -5.46 -5.22
CA GLY A 82 -4.09 -4.28 -5.98
C GLY A 82 -3.57 -4.56 -7.39
N ILE A 83 -2.80 -5.61 -7.58
CA ILE A 83 -2.33 -6.02 -8.93
C ILE A 83 -3.50 -6.40 -9.82
N GLN A 84 -4.50 -7.12 -9.29
CA GLN A 84 -5.68 -7.49 -10.03
C GLN A 84 -6.51 -6.26 -10.42
N ALA A 85 -6.77 -5.36 -9.46
CA ALA A 85 -7.50 -4.13 -9.70
C ALA A 85 -6.82 -3.24 -10.76
N LEU A 86 -5.49 -3.13 -10.75
CA LEU A 86 -4.74 -2.41 -11.80
C LEU A 86 -4.90 -3.04 -13.18
N ARG A 87 -4.88 -4.36 -13.28
CA ARG A 87 -5.10 -5.08 -14.55
C ARG A 87 -6.49 -4.83 -15.12
N GLU A 88 -7.52 -4.83 -14.27
CA GLU A 88 -8.90 -4.56 -14.65
C GLU A 88 -9.07 -3.13 -15.20
N MET A 89 -8.26 -2.19 -14.74
CA MET A 89 -8.17 -0.82 -15.26
C MET A 89 -7.25 -0.69 -16.49
N GLY A 90 -6.75 -1.78 -17.03
CA GLY A 90 -5.88 -1.77 -18.22
C GLY A 90 -4.44 -1.34 -17.92
N VAL A 91 -4.00 -1.39 -16.67
CA VAL A 91 -2.61 -1.15 -16.26
C VAL A 91 -1.97 -2.49 -15.85
N PRO A 92 -1.27 -3.18 -16.76
CA PRO A 92 -0.51 -4.38 -16.41
C PRO A 92 0.40 -4.11 -15.22
N SER A 93 0.37 -5.01 -14.22
CA SER A 93 1.14 -4.84 -13.00
C SER A 93 1.82 -6.15 -12.62
N SER A 94 3.05 -6.05 -12.10
CA SER A 94 3.85 -7.17 -11.63
C SER A 94 4.59 -6.80 -10.34
N ALA A 95 5.05 -7.82 -9.61
CA ALA A 95 5.90 -7.67 -8.45
C ALA A 95 7.01 -8.73 -8.46
N LEU A 96 8.14 -8.41 -7.81
CA LEU A 96 9.26 -9.33 -7.65
C LEU A 96 8.99 -10.38 -6.57
N LEU A 97 8.26 -9.99 -5.53
CA LEU A 97 7.87 -10.84 -4.40
C LEU A 97 6.37 -10.69 -4.15
N ARG A 98 5.70 -11.79 -3.86
CA ARG A 98 4.33 -11.80 -3.36
C ARG A 98 4.29 -12.30 -1.92
N VAL A 99 3.53 -11.62 -1.09
CA VAL A 99 3.23 -12.08 0.27
C VAL A 99 2.01 -12.98 0.20
N ASP A 100 2.22 -14.28 0.41
CA ASP A 100 1.20 -15.32 0.33
C ASP A 100 1.60 -16.56 1.17
N GLU A 101 0.76 -17.58 1.16
CA GLU A 101 0.97 -18.86 1.85
C GLU A 101 2.30 -19.53 1.48
N SER A 102 2.75 -19.39 0.23
CA SER A 102 4.04 -19.96 -0.20
C SER A 102 5.21 -19.30 0.54
N LEU A 103 5.17 -17.96 0.67
CA LEU A 103 6.17 -17.23 1.44
C LEU A 103 6.17 -17.63 2.91
N PHE A 104 4.97 -17.76 3.53
CA PHE A 104 4.88 -18.18 4.95
C PHE A 104 5.44 -19.58 5.16
N GLY A 105 5.16 -20.50 4.23
CA GLY A 105 5.74 -21.84 4.25
C GLY A 105 7.27 -21.84 4.18
N GLN A 106 7.85 -21.00 3.32
CA GLN A 106 9.31 -20.85 3.21
C GLN A 106 9.93 -20.24 4.47
N LEU A 107 9.30 -19.21 5.04
CA LEU A 107 9.75 -18.58 6.29
C LEU A 107 9.71 -19.57 7.46
N LEU A 108 8.66 -20.39 7.55
CA LEU A 108 8.55 -21.45 8.55
C LEU A 108 9.63 -22.53 8.35
N ALA A 109 9.81 -23.00 7.12
CA ALA A 109 10.80 -24.02 6.79
C ALA A 109 12.25 -23.57 7.09
N THR A 110 12.53 -22.27 6.97
CA THR A 110 13.84 -21.68 7.27
C THR A 110 13.97 -21.20 8.71
N GLY A 111 12.97 -21.44 9.57
CA GLY A 111 12.98 -21.05 10.98
C GLY A 111 12.95 -19.55 11.22
N ARG A 112 12.49 -18.75 10.24
CA ARG A 112 12.36 -17.30 10.35
C ARG A 112 11.10 -16.89 11.11
N ILE A 113 10.07 -17.74 11.05
CA ILE A 113 8.85 -17.64 11.86
C ILE A 113 8.57 -19.02 12.46
N ASP A 114 7.83 -19.05 13.56
CA ASP A 114 7.35 -20.27 14.18
C ASP A 114 5.97 -20.70 13.60
N ARG A 115 5.45 -21.85 14.09
CA ARG A 115 4.16 -22.38 13.63
C ARG A 115 2.98 -21.49 14.02
N ALA A 116 3.03 -20.85 15.19
CA ALA A 116 1.95 -19.97 15.65
C ALA A 116 1.91 -18.70 14.80
N GLN A 117 3.07 -18.11 14.52
CA GLN A 117 3.20 -16.96 13.63
C GLN A 117 2.74 -17.28 12.21
N ALA A 118 3.12 -18.43 11.65
CA ALA A 118 2.66 -18.87 10.33
C ALA A 118 1.15 -19.02 10.29
N ALA A 119 0.54 -19.67 11.30
CA ALA A 119 -0.91 -19.85 11.39
C ALA A 119 -1.65 -18.51 11.49
N PHE A 120 -1.13 -17.56 12.28
CA PHE A 120 -1.69 -16.21 12.41
C PHE A 120 -1.65 -15.46 11.07
N LEU A 121 -0.51 -15.47 10.38
CA LEU A 121 -0.37 -14.83 9.07
C LEU A 121 -1.33 -15.44 8.04
N SER A 122 -1.44 -16.77 8.00
CA SER A 122 -2.36 -17.47 7.10
C SER A 122 -3.82 -17.12 7.39
N ALA A 123 -4.20 -17.05 8.67
CA ALA A 123 -5.56 -16.62 9.06
C ALA A 123 -5.84 -15.18 8.62
N TYR A 124 -4.91 -14.25 8.87
CA TYR A 124 -5.04 -12.85 8.46
C TYR A 124 -5.19 -12.71 6.93
N TYR A 125 -4.38 -13.41 6.15
CA TYR A 125 -4.45 -13.31 4.68
C TYR A 125 -5.68 -13.97 4.08
N ARG A 126 -6.27 -14.94 4.79
CA ARG A 126 -7.53 -15.58 4.37
C ARG A 126 -8.74 -14.69 4.63
N ASP A 127 -8.80 -14.08 5.81
CA ASP A 127 -9.87 -13.17 6.22
C ASP A 127 -9.30 -12.09 7.16
N PRO A 128 -8.82 -10.96 6.61
CA PRO A 128 -8.27 -9.86 7.40
C PRO A 128 -9.26 -9.27 8.40
N HIS A 129 -10.56 -9.26 8.04
CA HIS A 129 -11.60 -8.71 8.89
C HIS A 129 -11.81 -9.59 10.12
N ALA A 130 -12.03 -10.90 9.95
CA ALA A 130 -12.16 -11.83 11.07
C ALA A 130 -10.91 -11.85 11.95
N ALA A 131 -9.71 -11.91 11.35
CA ALA A 131 -8.46 -11.94 12.10
C ALA A 131 -8.24 -10.67 12.94
N MET A 132 -8.63 -9.48 12.44
CA MET A 132 -8.54 -8.24 13.21
C MET A 132 -9.61 -8.16 14.29
N SER A 133 -10.81 -8.65 14.04
CA SER A 133 -11.86 -8.77 15.06
C SER A 133 -11.40 -9.63 16.23
N ASP A 134 -10.89 -10.83 15.94
CA ASP A 134 -10.36 -11.77 16.95
C ASP A 134 -9.19 -11.16 17.72
N PHE A 135 -8.30 -10.44 17.03
CA PHE A 135 -7.18 -9.74 17.67
C PHE A 135 -7.67 -8.68 18.66
N LEU A 136 -8.60 -7.83 18.25
CA LEU A 136 -9.14 -6.75 19.11
C LEU A 136 -9.88 -7.32 20.32
N LEU A 137 -10.67 -8.37 20.13
CA LEU A 137 -11.39 -9.05 21.22
C LEU A 137 -10.42 -9.71 22.23
N SER A 138 -9.32 -10.27 21.74
CA SER A 138 -8.34 -10.96 22.58
C SER A 138 -7.33 -10.02 23.24
N HIS A 139 -7.15 -8.80 22.70
CA HIS A 139 -6.12 -7.84 23.10
C HIS A 139 -6.68 -6.42 23.23
N GLY A 140 -7.80 -6.25 23.95
CA GLY A 140 -8.43 -4.92 24.16
C GLY A 140 -7.48 -3.88 24.77
N GLU A 141 -6.49 -4.33 25.58
CA GLU A 141 -5.45 -3.47 26.12
C GLU A 141 -4.63 -2.76 25.03
N PHE A 142 -4.45 -3.37 23.88
CA PHE A 142 -3.75 -2.73 22.75
C PHE A 142 -4.50 -1.49 22.25
N LEU A 143 -5.83 -1.58 22.11
CA LEU A 143 -6.66 -0.46 21.68
C LEU A 143 -6.66 0.66 22.73
N ARG A 144 -6.78 0.32 24.02
CA ARG A 144 -6.71 1.28 25.13
C ARG A 144 -5.36 2.00 25.17
N ALA A 145 -4.27 1.27 25.05
CA ALA A 145 -2.93 1.86 24.97
C ALA A 145 -2.76 2.77 23.75
N ALA A 146 -3.31 2.38 22.60
CA ALA A 146 -3.26 3.19 21.39
C ALA A 146 -4.05 4.52 21.53
N LEU A 147 -5.21 4.49 22.19
CA LEU A 147 -6.03 5.69 22.47
C LEU A 147 -5.29 6.69 23.37
N GLN A 148 -4.47 6.19 24.30
CA GLN A 148 -3.68 6.99 25.24
C GLN A 148 -2.26 7.31 24.73
N SER A 149 -1.94 6.91 23.50
CA SER A 149 -0.62 7.12 22.93
C SER A 149 -0.23 8.61 22.89
N PRO A 150 0.99 8.98 23.31
CA PRO A 150 1.51 10.33 23.15
C PRO A 150 1.73 10.71 21.68
N GLN A 151 1.77 9.72 20.77
CA GLN A 151 1.87 9.95 19.34
C GLN A 151 0.48 10.30 18.77
N ASN A 152 0.29 11.56 18.40
CA ASN A 152 -0.98 12.06 17.86
C ASN A 152 -1.54 11.21 16.69
N SER A 153 -0.68 10.71 15.80
CA SER A 153 -1.11 9.88 14.67
C SER A 153 -1.64 8.51 15.12
N THR A 154 -1.06 7.90 16.15
CA THR A 154 -1.53 6.62 16.71
C THR A 154 -2.86 6.81 17.43
N ALA A 155 -2.97 7.81 18.31
CA ALA A 155 -4.21 8.13 19.02
C ALA A 155 -5.34 8.51 18.04
N ALA A 156 -5.05 9.28 16.99
CA ALA A 156 -6.04 9.65 15.98
C ALA A 156 -6.58 8.43 15.20
N ARG A 157 -5.71 7.50 14.83
CA ARG A 157 -6.12 6.26 14.16
C ARG A 157 -6.94 5.36 15.08
N ALA A 158 -6.58 5.26 16.35
CA ALA A 158 -7.35 4.51 17.34
C ALA A 158 -8.75 5.10 17.55
N ARG A 159 -8.88 6.44 17.65
CA ARG A 159 -10.19 7.12 17.71
C ARG A 159 -11.03 6.86 16.46
N MET A 160 -10.44 6.98 15.28
CA MET A 160 -11.13 6.70 14.02
C MET A 160 -11.62 5.24 13.95
N LEU A 161 -10.82 4.28 14.46
CA LEU A 161 -11.23 2.88 14.55
C LEU A 161 -12.46 2.71 15.47
N VAL A 162 -12.48 3.37 16.62
CA VAL A 162 -13.62 3.33 17.54
C VAL A 162 -14.86 3.99 16.93
N GLU A 163 -14.71 5.17 16.32
CA GLU A 163 -15.80 5.92 15.71
C GLU A 163 -16.44 5.21 14.51
N GLN A 164 -15.61 4.64 13.64
CA GLN A 164 -16.07 3.96 12.43
C GLN A 164 -16.53 2.53 12.67
N ASN A 165 -16.01 1.92 13.73
CA ASN A 165 -16.29 0.54 14.12
C ASN A 165 -16.39 -0.44 12.91
N PRO A 166 -15.35 -0.55 12.07
CA PRO A 166 -15.42 -1.33 10.85
C PRO A 166 -15.58 -2.84 11.08
N TYR A 167 -15.46 -3.29 12.32
CA TYR A 167 -15.51 -4.69 12.72
C TYR A 167 -16.78 -5.07 13.48
N ASP A 168 -17.74 -4.14 13.64
CA ASP A 168 -19.01 -4.36 14.36
C ASP A 168 -18.81 -4.91 15.79
N LEU A 169 -17.81 -4.42 16.50
CA LEU A 169 -17.47 -4.86 17.86
C LEU A 169 -18.11 -3.95 18.92
N ASP A 170 -18.29 -4.47 20.15
CA ASP A 170 -18.65 -3.66 21.31
C ASP A 170 -17.46 -2.78 21.73
N MET A 171 -17.40 -1.59 21.16
CA MET A 171 -16.29 -0.65 21.40
C MET A 171 -16.31 -0.09 22.81
N GLU A 172 -17.47 -0.01 23.49
CA GLU A 172 -17.55 0.43 24.88
C GLU A 172 -16.85 -0.57 25.79
N ALA A 173 -17.15 -1.87 25.62
CA ALA A 173 -16.49 -2.93 26.37
C ALA A 173 -14.98 -3.01 26.08
N LEU A 174 -14.55 -2.77 24.84
CA LEU A 174 -13.14 -2.83 24.46
C LEU A 174 -12.30 -1.64 24.96
N THR A 175 -12.94 -0.50 25.19
CA THR A 175 -12.26 0.74 25.62
C THR A 175 -12.41 1.03 27.10
N ALA A 176 -13.30 0.34 27.82
CA ALA A 176 -13.42 0.36 29.27
C ALA A 176 -12.20 -0.31 29.97
#